data_c02a10f87f617d6e06a465cdfa8185ef
#
_entry.id   c02a10f87f617d6e06a465cdfa8185ef
#
_cell.length_a   1.000
_cell.length_b   1.000
_cell.length_c   1.000
_cell.angle_alpha   90.00
_cell.angle_beta   90.00
_cell.angle_gamma   90.00
#
_symmetry.space_group_name_H-M   'P 1'
#
loop_
_entity.id
_entity.type
_entity.pdbx_description
1 polymer ?
#
loop_
_entity_poly.entity_id
_entity_poly.type
_entity_poly.pdbx_seq_one_letter_code
_entity_poly.pdbx_strand_id
1 'polypeptide(L)'
;LLPGLEIPEHISLFYEVKADLTREEIKTLAKARVVEVQPGVESLATETLKLMRKGTNAFNNIRFLADCASESVKPIWNLLVGFPGESVETYEMYRANLSRLIPLPPPSGVFPVRFDRFSPYFNQSDEYNLDLEPLDYHELIYPFGDEVVANMAYYFRDRNIEAPYQRDLAGHLAHMRDAVARWRARWESPEGAPRLRLIQDDLGWLVEDGRSGHMVEHELEERDVEFLRAAERAIPVETARQTYPESYEYMTELGLLFEERGRVMCLVFEGL
;
A
#
# COMPACT_ATOMS: atom_id res chain seq x y z
N LEU A 1 27.56 -5.39 -5.38
CA LEU A 1 28.15 -4.33 -6.22
C LEU A 1 27.85 -2.93 -5.66
N LEU A 2 26.59 -2.55 -5.36
CA LEU A 2 26.21 -1.20 -4.90
C LEU A 2 26.96 -0.73 -3.64
N PRO A 3 27.10 -1.52 -2.55
CA PRO A 3 27.79 -1.06 -1.34
C PRO A 3 29.28 -0.81 -1.52
N GLY A 4 29.87 -1.22 -2.63
CA GLY A 4 31.28 -0.99 -2.96
C GLY A 4 31.54 0.22 -3.87
N LEU A 5 30.49 0.98 -4.22
CA LEU A 5 30.64 2.21 -4.99
C LEU A 5 31.00 3.39 -4.08
N GLU A 6 32.05 4.12 -4.41
CA GLU A 6 32.38 5.39 -3.77
C GLU A 6 31.48 6.49 -4.33
N ILE A 7 30.29 6.65 -3.72
CA ILE A 7 29.31 7.66 -4.13
C ILE A 7 29.60 8.97 -3.37
N PRO A 8 29.81 10.11 -4.06
CA PRO A 8 30.00 11.41 -3.42
C PRO A 8 28.85 11.76 -2.45
N GLU A 9 29.16 12.44 -1.34
CA GLU A 9 28.19 12.72 -0.27
C GLU A 9 26.95 13.48 -0.71
N HIS A 10 27.05 14.32 -1.73
CA HIS A 10 25.96 15.13 -2.26
C HIS A 10 25.06 14.36 -3.25
N ILE A 11 25.39 13.10 -3.59
CA ILE A 11 24.60 12.27 -4.51
C ILE A 11 23.79 11.26 -3.69
N SER A 12 22.52 11.19 -3.98
CA SER A 12 21.61 10.12 -3.56
C SER A 12 21.14 9.32 -4.76
N LEU A 13 20.79 8.06 -4.55
CA LEU A 13 20.33 7.18 -5.61
C LEU A 13 18.84 6.93 -5.49
N PHE A 14 18.19 6.78 -6.64
CA PHE A 14 16.80 6.35 -6.80
C PHE A 14 16.80 5.07 -7.64
N TYR A 15 15.94 4.11 -7.27
CA TYR A 15 15.78 2.86 -8.01
C TYR A 15 14.31 2.47 -8.16
N GLU A 16 13.96 1.96 -9.34
CA GLU A 16 12.74 1.17 -9.52
C GLU A 16 13.00 -0.25 -9.04
N VAL A 17 12.13 -0.77 -8.16
CA VAL A 17 12.29 -2.09 -7.55
C VAL A 17 10.96 -2.84 -7.56
N LYS A 18 10.99 -4.15 -7.36
CA LYS A 18 9.79 -4.91 -7.01
C LYS A 18 9.50 -4.79 -5.52
N ALA A 19 8.24 -4.84 -5.13
CA ALA A 19 7.81 -4.83 -3.73
C ALA A 19 7.97 -6.20 -3.03
N ASP A 20 8.96 -6.99 -3.44
CA ASP A 20 9.30 -8.31 -2.91
C ASP A 20 10.70 -8.36 -2.29
N LEU A 21 11.36 -7.20 -2.15
CA LEU A 21 12.65 -7.12 -1.46
C LEU A 21 12.49 -7.44 0.02
N THR A 22 13.43 -8.18 0.54
CA THR A 22 13.57 -8.46 1.97
C THR A 22 14.13 -7.24 2.71
N ARG A 23 13.93 -7.14 4.03
CA ARG A 23 14.49 -6.09 4.88
C ARG A 23 16.02 -5.97 4.71
N GLU A 24 16.76 -7.09 4.62
CA GLU A 24 18.21 -7.08 4.43
C GLU A 24 18.63 -6.51 3.06
N GLU A 25 17.83 -6.73 2.02
CA GLU A 25 18.06 -6.13 0.71
C GLU A 25 17.78 -4.63 0.74
N ILE A 26 16.68 -4.19 1.38
CA ILE A 26 16.38 -2.76 1.59
C ILE A 26 17.48 -2.08 2.40
N LYS A 27 17.96 -2.71 3.49
CA LYS A 27 19.09 -2.24 4.27
C LYS A 27 20.39 -2.13 3.45
N THR A 28 20.58 -3.04 2.51
CA THR A 28 21.71 -2.99 1.58
C THR A 28 21.59 -1.80 0.62
N LEU A 29 20.38 -1.49 0.13
CA LEU A 29 20.10 -0.30 -0.66
C LEU A 29 20.35 0.98 0.15
N ALA A 30 19.88 1.04 1.40
CA ALA A 30 20.12 2.19 2.30
C ALA A 30 21.60 2.44 2.52
N LYS A 31 22.39 1.39 2.79
CA LYS A 31 23.86 1.48 2.91
C LYS A 31 24.55 1.97 1.64
N ALA A 32 23.98 1.67 0.47
CA ALA A 32 24.43 2.16 -0.82
C ALA A 32 23.89 3.55 -1.18
N ARG A 33 23.30 4.28 -0.19
CA ARG A 33 22.74 5.63 -0.37
C ARG A 33 21.57 5.72 -1.35
N VAL A 34 20.83 4.63 -1.51
CA VAL A 34 19.50 4.64 -2.15
C VAL A 34 18.53 5.19 -1.13
N VAL A 35 18.10 6.43 -1.33
CA VAL A 35 17.21 7.16 -0.40
C VAL A 35 15.74 7.03 -0.80
N GLU A 36 15.48 6.78 -2.08
CA GLU A 36 14.13 6.63 -2.62
C GLU A 36 14.07 5.41 -3.54
N VAL A 37 12.94 4.70 -3.47
CA VAL A 37 12.63 3.58 -4.37
C VAL A 37 11.22 3.75 -4.93
N GLN A 38 10.99 3.29 -6.16
CA GLN A 38 9.67 3.17 -6.75
C GLN A 38 9.29 1.69 -6.82
N PRO A 39 8.56 1.19 -5.82
CA PRO A 39 8.11 -0.20 -5.80
C PRO A 39 6.81 -0.36 -6.57
N GLY A 40 6.59 -1.53 -7.13
CA GLY A 40 5.32 -1.88 -7.77
C GLY A 40 4.25 -2.32 -6.76
N VAL A 41 4.00 -1.56 -5.68
CA VAL A 41 2.99 -1.87 -4.65
C VAL A 41 1.57 -1.86 -5.23
N GLU A 42 1.17 -0.77 -5.86
CA GLU A 42 -0.08 -0.50 -6.57
C GLU A 42 -1.37 -0.70 -5.74
N SER A 43 -1.42 -1.67 -4.82
CA SER A 43 -2.60 -2.00 -4.04
C SER A 43 -2.24 -2.61 -2.68
N LEU A 44 -3.10 -2.37 -1.69
CA LEU A 44 -3.08 -3.03 -0.38
C LEU A 44 -4.30 -3.96 -0.21
N ALA A 45 -4.86 -4.43 -1.33
CA ALA A 45 -5.93 -5.43 -1.38
C ALA A 45 -5.45 -6.65 -2.18
N THR A 46 -5.45 -7.81 -1.56
CA THR A 46 -4.96 -9.05 -2.19
C THR A 46 -5.78 -9.43 -3.43
N GLU A 47 -7.09 -9.16 -3.46
CA GLU A 47 -7.93 -9.45 -4.63
C GLU A 47 -7.54 -8.55 -5.81
N THR A 48 -7.35 -7.25 -5.61
CA THR A 48 -6.86 -6.34 -6.65
C THR A 48 -5.50 -6.79 -7.19
N LEU A 49 -4.56 -7.17 -6.29
CA LEU A 49 -3.24 -7.69 -6.69
C LEU A 49 -3.33 -8.98 -7.53
N LYS A 50 -4.33 -9.83 -7.28
CA LYS A 50 -4.62 -11.01 -8.10
C LYS A 50 -5.15 -10.62 -9.49
N LEU A 51 -6.09 -9.67 -9.57
CA LEU A 51 -6.57 -9.14 -10.84
C LEU A 51 -5.43 -8.61 -11.69
N MET A 52 -4.49 -7.93 -11.06
CA MET A 52 -3.26 -7.42 -11.71
C MET A 52 -2.22 -8.50 -12.02
N ARG A 53 -2.40 -9.74 -11.55
CA ARG A 53 -1.42 -10.84 -11.66
C ARG A 53 -0.04 -10.48 -11.10
N LYS A 54 -0.01 -9.71 -10.00
CA LYS A 54 1.24 -9.22 -9.38
C LYS A 54 2.06 -10.31 -8.68
N GLY A 55 1.47 -11.49 -8.37
CA GLY A 55 2.16 -12.58 -7.68
C GLY A 55 2.50 -12.30 -6.21
N THR A 56 1.90 -11.25 -5.62
CA THR A 56 2.05 -10.85 -4.22
C THR A 56 0.68 -10.71 -3.53
N ASN A 57 0.65 -10.26 -2.29
CA ASN A 57 -0.55 -10.01 -1.51
C ASN A 57 -0.41 -8.74 -0.66
N ALA A 58 -1.51 -8.28 -0.05
CA ALA A 58 -1.53 -7.07 0.76
C ALA A 58 -0.53 -7.10 1.92
N PHE A 59 -0.41 -8.23 2.60
CA PHE A 59 0.50 -8.39 3.75
C PHE A 59 1.97 -8.20 3.37
N ASN A 60 2.40 -8.74 2.22
CA ASN A 60 3.75 -8.55 1.72
C ASN A 60 4.02 -7.09 1.38
N ASN A 61 3.05 -6.40 0.76
CA ASN A 61 3.18 -4.99 0.42
C ASN A 61 3.24 -4.12 1.69
N ILE A 62 2.41 -4.40 2.70
CA ILE A 62 2.43 -3.72 4.00
C ILE A 62 3.79 -3.93 4.68
N ARG A 63 4.30 -5.17 4.70
CA ARG A 63 5.61 -5.47 5.27
C ARG A 63 6.73 -4.74 4.54
N PHE A 64 6.71 -4.73 3.21
CA PHE A 64 7.68 -3.99 2.41
C PHE A 64 7.70 -2.49 2.76
N LEU A 65 6.52 -1.86 2.91
CA LEU A 65 6.43 -0.46 3.31
C LEU A 65 7.01 -0.21 4.72
N ALA A 66 6.73 -1.13 5.66
CA ALA A 66 7.28 -1.07 7.01
C ALA A 66 8.81 -1.23 7.01
N ASP A 67 9.34 -2.17 6.25
CA ASP A 67 10.79 -2.39 6.13
C ASP A 67 11.49 -1.19 5.48
N CYS A 68 10.86 -0.54 4.47
CA CYS A 68 11.37 0.71 3.90
C CYS A 68 11.44 1.83 4.96
N ALA A 69 10.39 2.00 5.76
CA ALA A 69 10.36 3.03 6.81
C ALA A 69 11.42 2.76 7.89
N SER A 70 11.57 1.50 8.33
CA SER A 70 12.55 1.09 9.32
C SER A 70 14.00 1.35 8.88
N GLU A 71 14.30 1.21 7.58
CA GLU A 71 15.63 1.42 7.01
C GLU A 71 15.80 2.84 6.42
N SER A 72 14.83 3.75 6.66
CA SER A 72 14.86 5.15 6.16
C SER A 72 14.97 5.25 4.64
N VAL A 73 14.41 4.30 3.90
CA VAL A 73 14.27 4.33 2.45
C VAL A 73 12.85 4.77 2.12
N LYS A 74 12.68 5.83 1.35
CA LYS A 74 11.37 6.39 1.01
C LYS A 74 10.77 5.65 -0.20
N PRO A 75 9.67 4.90 -0.04
CA PRO A 75 8.95 4.33 -1.17
C PRO A 75 8.07 5.40 -1.84
N ILE A 76 8.20 5.57 -3.14
CA ILE A 76 7.31 6.41 -3.97
C ILE A 76 6.35 5.47 -4.69
N TRP A 77 5.09 5.46 -4.29
CA TRP A 77 4.10 4.54 -4.82
C TRP A 77 2.71 5.19 -4.93
N ASN A 78 1.85 4.59 -5.75
CA ASN A 78 0.48 5.01 -5.94
C ASN A 78 -0.48 3.90 -5.52
N LEU A 79 -1.68 4.28 -5.09
CA LEU A 79 -2.77 3.36 -4.86
C LEU A 79 -3.68 3.39 -6.09
N LEU A 80 -3.79 2.25 -6.78
CA LEU A 80 -4.62 2.11 -7.97
C LEU A 80 -5.94 1.40 -7.62
N VAL A 81 -7.02 1.85 -8.23
CA VAL A 81 -8.39 1.35 -8.01
C VAL A 81 -9.18 1.29 -9.32
N GLY A 82 -10.34 0.64 -9.30
CA GLY A 82 -11.22 0.56 -10.46
C GLY A 82 -10.75 -0.46 -11.49
N PHE A 83 -10.18 -1.57 -11.04
CA PHE A 83 -9.80 -2.65 -11.93
C PHE A 83 -11.00 -3.45 -12.41
N PRO A 84 -11.05 -3.90 -13.68
CA PRO A 84 -12.05 -4.84 -14.14
C PRO A 84 -12.12 -6.07 -13.22
N GLY A 85 -13.31 -6.34 -12.67
CA GLY A 85 -13.52 -7.41 -11.69
C GLY A 85 -13.29 -7.02 -10.23
N GLU A 86 -12.90 -5.79 -9.93
CA GLU A 86 -12.79 -5.30 -8.55
C GLU A 86 -14.17 -5.19 -7.91
N SER A 87 -14.29 -5.64 -6.67
CA SER A 87 -15.55 -5.73 -5.95
C SER A 87 -15.72 -4.63 -4.91
N VAL A 88 -16.97 -4.40 -4.48
CA VAL A 88 -17.32 -3.42 -3.44
C VAL A 88 -16.63 -3.75 -2.11
N GLU A 89 -16.48 -5.04 -1.79
CA GLU A 89 -15.82 -5.52 -0.57
C GLU A 89 -14.36 -5.04 -0.46
N THR A 90 -13.69 -4.85 -1.60
CA THR A 90 -12.35 -4.24 -1.64
C THR A 90 -12.37 -2.82 -1.07
N TYR A 91 -13.36 -2.02 -1.43
CA TYR A 91 -13.49 -0.65 -0.92
C TYR A 91 -13.94 -0.61 0.55
N GLU A 92 -14.75 -1.56 0.99
CA GLU A 92 -15.11 -1.72 2.40
C GLU A 92 -13.88 -2.08 3.25
N MET A 93 -13.05 -2.99 2.76
CA MET A 93 -11.77 -3.32 3.39
C MET A 93 -10.86 -2.09 3.51
N TYR A 94 -10.74 -1.28 2.46
CA TYR A 94 -9.99 -0.03 2.52
C TYR A 94 -10.56 0.95 3.55
N ARG A 95 -11.90 1.12 3.62
CA ARG A 95 -12.55 1.99 4.62
C ARG A 95 -12.23 1.56 6.05
N ALA A 96 -12.19 0.26 6.29
CA ALA A 96 -11.91 -0.30 7.61
C ALA A 96 -10.43 -0.17 8.02
N ASN A 97 -9.50 -0.17 7.06
CA ASN A 97 -8.07 -0.37 7.36
C ASN A 97 -7.17 0.85 7.07
N LEU A 98 -7.52 1.76 6.13
CA LEU A 98 -6.59 2.84 5.73
C LEU A 98 -6.12 3.71 6.90
N SER A 99 -7.00 3.99 7.87
CA SER A 99 -6.63 4.76 9.07
C SER A 99 -5.64 4.03 9.99
N ARG A 100 -5.64 2.70 9.96
CA ARG A 100 -4.71 1.87 10.75
C ARG A 100 -3.31 1.85 10.14
N LEU A 101 -3.21 2.09 8.82
CA LEU A 101 -1.96 2.05 8.06
C LEU A 101 -1.17 3.37 8.08
N ILE A 102 -1.67 4.39 8.78
CA ILE A 102 -1.04 5.71 8.90
C ILE A 102 0.45 5.66 9.34
N PRO A 103 0.93 4.71 10.17
CA PRO A 103 2.36 4.60 10.50
C PRO A 103 3.25 4.24 9.30
N LEU A 104 2.68 3.68 8.24
CA LEU A 104 3.44 3.31 7.04
C LEU A 104 3.60 4.51 6.09
N PRO A 105 4.63 4.52 5.21
CA PRO A 105 4.79 5.55 4.20
C PRO A 105 3.56 5.63 3.29
N PRO A 106 2.93 6.82 3.17
CA PRO A 106 1.71 7.00 2.40
C PRO A 106 1.95 6.89 0.90
N PRO A 107 0.92 6.51 0.11
CA PRO A 107 0.98 6.63 -1.34
C PRO A 107 1.03 8.08 -1.79
N SER A 108 1.62 8.37 -2.94
CA SER A 108 1.64 9.69 -3.56
C SER A 108 0.23 10.17 -3.93
N GLY A 109 -0.66 9.23 -4.25
CA GLY A 109 -2.08 9.52 -4.53
C GLY A 109 -2.88 8.26 -4.80
N VAL A 110 -4.19 8.47 -5.05
CA VAL A 110 -5.14 7.43 -5.46
C VAL A 110 -5.61 7.73 -6.88
N PHE A 111 -5.42 6.77 -7.77
CA PHE A 111 -5.72 6.92 -9.20
C PHE A 111 -6.59 5.76 -9.69
N PRO A 112 -7.53 6.05 -10.59
CA PRO A 112 -8.24 4.99 -11.29
C PRO A 112 -7.26 4.25 -12.22
N VAL A 113 -7.53 2.97 -12.46
CA VAL A 113 -6.78 2.20 -13.46
C VAL A 113 -6.84 2.90 -14.82
N ARG A 114 -5.72 2.90 -15.51
CA ARG A 114 -5.59 3.37 -16.88
C ARG A 114 -5.12 2.19 -17.73
N PHE A 115 -5.70 2.03 -18.89
CA PHE A 115 -5.34 0.95 -19.79
C PHE A 115 -4.24 1.42 -20.74
N ASP A 116 -3.03 1.00 -20.45
CA ASP A 116 -1.86 1.36 -21.26
C ASP A 116 -1.74 0.41 -22.45
N ARG A 117 -1.36 0.94 -23.60
CA ARG A 117 -1.08 0.14 -24.81
C ARG A 117 -0.07 -0.96 -24.47
N PHE A 118 -0.27 -2.14 -25.01
CA PHE A 118 0.51 -3.36 -24.76
C PHE A 118 0.34 -3.98 -23.36
N SER A 119 -0.46 -3.39 -22.47
CA SER A 119 -0.83 -4.04 -21.22
C SER A 119 -1.69 -5.29 -21.48
N PRO A 120 -1.78 -6.23 -20.55
CA PRO A 120 -2.70 -7.36 -20.67
C PRO A 120 -4.15 -6.93 -20.92
N TYR A 121 -4.62 -5.89 -20.26
CA TYR A 121 -5.97 -5.34 -20.45
C TYR A 121 -6.19 -4.79 -21.87
N PHE A 122 -5.17 -4.16 -22.45
CA PHE A 122 -5.23 -3.67 -23.83
C PHE A 122 -5.19 -4.81 -24.84
N ASN A 123 -4.25 -5.76 -24.68
CA ASN A 123 -4.06 -6.86 -25.64
C ASN A 123 -5.19 -7.90 -25.59
N GLN A 124 -5.88 -8.02 -24.46
CA GLN A 124 -6.92 -9.00 -24.18
C GLN A 124 -8.25 -8.30 -23.80
N SER A 125 -8.51 -7.13 -24.36
CA SER A 125 -9.67 -6.30 -23.99
C SER A 125 -10.99 -7.07 -24.05
N ASP A 126 -11.16 -7.95 -25.05
CA ASP A 126 -12.35 -8.79 -25.22
C ASP A 126 -12.54 -9.77 -24.04
N GLU A 127 -11.46 -10.35 -23.50
CA GLU A 127 -11.52 -11.27 -22.34
C GLU A 127 -11.98 -10.54 -21.06
N TYR A 128 -11.67 -9.25 -20.97
CA TYR A 128 -12.07 -8.39 -19.84
C TYR A 128 -13.37 -7.63 -20.11
N ASN A 129 -14.03 -7.83 -21.26
CA ASN A 129 -15.22 -7.12 -21.72
C ASN A 129 -15.04 -5.59 -21.70
N LEU A 130 -13.89 -5.11 -22.16
CA LEU A 130 -13.53 -3.70 -22.24
C LEU A 130 -13.82 -3.15 -23.64
N ASP A 131 -14.40 -1.96 -23.70
CA ASP A 131 -14.58 -1.15 -24.90
C ASP A 131 -13.60 0.04 -24.83
N LEU A 132 -12.35 -0.21 -25.27
CA LEU A 132 -11.25 0.74 -25.10
C LEU A 132 -11.26 1.83 -26.15
N GLU A 133 -11.16 3.07 -25.71
CA GLU A 133 -10.92 4.23 -26.55
C GLU A 133 -9.71 5.05 -26.01
N PRO A 134 -8.99 5.78 -26.90
CA PRO A 134 -7.95 6.71 -26.45
C PRO A 134 -8.48 7.75 -25.45
N LEU A 135 -7.64 8.15 -24.49
CA LEU A 135 -7.99 9.30 -23.64
C LEU A 135 -8.09 10.58 -24.49
N ASP A 136 -9.10 11.41 -24.22
CA ASP A 136 -9.48 12.60 -25.00
C ASP A 136 -8.31 13.56 -25.30
N TYR A 137 -7.35 13.66 -24.40
CA TYR A 137 -6.22 14.57 -24.62
C TYR A 137 -5.32 14.20 -25.80
N HIS A 138 -5.38 12.94 -26.30
CA HIS A 138 -4.64 12.56 -27.50
C HIS A 138 -5.14 13.31 -28.73
N GLU A 139 -6.44 13.56 -28.83
CA GLU A 139 -7.05 14.37 -29.91
C GLU A 139 -6.62 15.84 -29.81
N LEU A 140 -6.40 16.35 -28.59
CA LEU A 140 -5.93 17.73 -28.37
C LEU A 140 -4.45 17.92 -28.74
N ILE A 141 -3.64 16.84 -28.62
CA ILE A 141 -2.20 16.87 -28.89
C ILE A 141 -1.93 16.57 -30.39
N TYR A 142 -2.68 15.63 -30.96
CA TYR A 142 -2.44 15.12 -32.29
C TYR A 142 -3.56 15.55 -33.25
N PRO A 143 -3.30 16.48 -34.17
CA PRO A 143 -4.31 17.01 -35.10
C PRO A 143 -4.54 16.02 -36.28
N PHE A 144 -4.84 14.79 -36.01
CA PHE A 144 -5.09 13.73 -36.98
C PHE A 144 -6.51 13.17 -36.80
N GLY A 145 -7.00 12.43 -37.79
CA GLY A 145 -8.28 11.73 -37.66
C GLY A 145 -8.20 10.56 -36.65
N ASP A 146 -9.37 10.16 -36.13
CA ASP A 146 -9.56 9.24 -35.01
C ASP A 146 -8.78 7.91 -35.17
N GLU A 147 -8.74 7.35 -36.38
CA GLU A 147 -8.00 6.11 -36.66
C GLU A 147 -6.49 6.26 -36.43
N VAL A 148 -5.92 7.41 -36.85
CA VAL A 148 -4.51 7.72 -36.64
C VAL A 148 -4.24 7.95 -35.15
N VAL A 149 -5.10 8.73 -34.50
CA VAL A 149 -5.01 8.97 -33.04
C VAL A 149 -5.10 7.65 -32.28
N ALA A 150 -6.04 6.78 -32.61
CA ALA A 150 -6.16 5.46 -32.00
C ALA A 150 -4.90 4.60 -32.17
N ASN A 151 -4.23 4.69 -33.31
CA ASN A 151 -2.98 3.97 -33.57
C ASN A 151 -1.76 4.57 -32.86
N MET A 152 -1.76 5.86 -32.54
CA MET A 152 -0.68 6.57 -31.85
C MET A 152 -0.86 6.63 -30.34
N ALA A 153 -2.10 6.62 -29.85
CA ALA A 153 -2.41 6.73 -28.44
C ALA A 153 -1.75 5.62 -27.62
N TYR A 154 -1.23 5.96 -26.45
CA TYR A 154 -0.66 5.01 -25.52
C TYR A 154 -1.61 4.71 -24.35
N TYR A 155 -2.49 5.63 -23.99
CA TYR A 155 -3.38 5.57 -22.83
C TYR A 155 -4.83 5.49 -23.28
N PHE A 156 -5.57 4.54 -22.69
CA PHE A 156 -6.94 4.24 -23.03
C PHE A 156 -7.83 4.26 -21.77
N ARG A 157 -9.12 4.45 -21.98
CA ARG A 157 -10.18 4.23 -21.00
C ARG A 157 -11.21 3.25 -21.56
N ASP A 158 -11.98 2.62 -20.65
CA ASP A 158 -13.13 1.81 -21.03
C ASP A 158 -14.37 2.71 -21.15
N ARG A 159 -15.05 2.68 -22.29
CA ARG A 159 -16.31 3.41 -22.54
C ARG A 159 -17.50 2.78 -21.84
N ASN A 160 -17.39 1.54 -21.37
CA ASN A 160 -18.49 0.84 -20.71
C ASN A 160 -18.70 1.36 -19.29
N ILE A 161 -19.27 2.57 -19.17
CA ILE A 161 -19.54 3.23 -17.88
C ILE A 161 -20.50 2.45 -16.98
N GLU A 162 -21.30 1.50 -17.55
CA GLU A 162 -22.21 0.63 -16.82
C GLU A 162 -21.51 -0.65 -16.29
N ALA A 163 -20.24 -0.84 -16.59
CA ALA A 163 -19.49 -1.98 -16.08
C ALA A 163 -19.50 -1.99 -14.54
N PRO A 164 -19.70 -3.16 -13.90
CA PRO A 164 -19.80 -3.24 -12.43
C PRO A 164 -18.68 -2.57 -11.68
N TYR A 165 -17.44 -2.68 -12.16
CA TYR A 165 -16.25 -2.09 -11.53
C TYR A 165 -16.19 -0.55 -11.67
N GLN A 166 -16.94 0.04 -12.60
CA GLN A 166 -17.04 1.50 -12.77
C GLN A 166 -18.19 2.12 -11.95
N ARG A 167 -19.15 1.29 -11.51
CA ARG A 167 -20.25 1.78 -10.69
C ARG A 167 -19.72 2.33 -9.37
N ASP A 168 -20.22 3.49 -8.98
CA ASP A 168 -19.82 4.18 -7.75
C ASP A 168 -18.31 4.43 -7.59
N LEU A 169 -17.49 4.15 -8.63
CA LEU A 169 -16.05 4.36 -8.58
C LEU A 169 -15.70 5.80 -8.18
N ALA A 170 -16.44 6.78 -8.66
CA ALA A 170 -16.21 8.19 -8.31
C ALA A 170 -16.38 8.43 -6.80
N GLY A 171 -17.40 7.82 -6.17
CA GLY A 171 -17.63 7.91 -4.72
C GLY A 171 -16.54 7.19 -3.92
N HIS A 172 -16.14 5.98 -4.35
CA HIS A 172 -15.05 5.24 -3.72
C HIS A 172 -13.72 6.00 -3.84
N LEU A 173 -13.43 6.51 -5.03
CA LEU A 173 -12.21 7.26 -5.31
C LEU A 173 -12.12 8.54 -4.46
N ALA A 174 -13.23 9.31 -4.34
CA ALA A 174 -13.29 10.49 -3.50
C ALA A 174 -12.97 10.14 -2.03
N HIS A 175 -13.63 9.13 -1.48
CA HIS A 175 -13.39 8.67 -0.11
C HIS A 175 -11.94 8.24 0.14
N MET A 176 -11.35 7.47 -0.79
CA MET A 176 -9.98 7.01 -0.66
C MET A 176 -8.96 8.15 -0.81
N ARG A 177 -9.23 9.11 -1.71
CA ARG A 177 -8.40 10.32 -1.84
C ARG A 177 -8.38 11.14 -0.56
N ASP A 178 -9.52 11.33 0.09
CA ASP A 178 -9.62 12.01 1.37
C ASP A 178 -8.86 11.26 2.48
N ALA A 179 -8.97 9.94 2.53
CA ALA A 179 -8.23 9.13 3.50
C ALA A 179 -6.72 9.24 3.29
N VAL A 180 -6.26 9.12 2.05
CA VAL A 180 -4.84 9.25 1.68
C VAL A 180 -4.33 10.68 1.91
N ALA A 181 -5.14 11.70 1.65
CA ALA A 181 -4.76 13.09 1.93
C ALA A 181 -4.52 13.31 3.43
N ARG A 182 -5.39 12.76 4.31
CA ARG A 182 -5.16 12.80 5.77
C ARG A 182 -3.92 12.02 6.18
N TRP A 183 -3.68 10.85 5.58
CA TRP A 183 -2.48 10.05 5.83
C TRP A 183 -1.21 10.81 5.47
N ARG A 184 -1.16 11.42 4.28
CA ARG A 184 -0.03 12.25 3.85
C ARG A 184 0.17 13.47 4.75
N ALA A 185 -0.91 14.19 5.07
CA ALA A 185 -0.85 15.35 5.96
C ALA A 185 -0.27 14.99 7.35
N ARG A 186 -0.55 13.78 7.85
CA ARG A 186 0.02 13.30 9.11
C ARG A 186 1.52 13.05 9.00
N TRP A 187 2.01 12.58 7.85
CA TRP A 187 3.43 12.38 7.58
C TRP A 187 4.19 13.68 7.33
N GLU A 188 3.52 14.68 6.78
CA GLU A 188 4.06 16.01 6.46
C GLU A 188 3.95 16.97 7.67
N SER A 189 3.44 16.50 8.80
CA SER A 189 3.25 17.33 9.98
C SER A 189 4.59 17.69 10.66
N PRO A 190 4.68 18.85 11.36
CA PRO A 190 5.89 19.25 12.07
C PRO A 190 6.34 18.26 13.17
N GLU A 191 5.43 17.43 13.69
CA GLU A 191 5.75 16.39 14.65
C GLU A 191 6.50 15.20 14.03
N GLY A 192 6.62 15.17 12.70
CA GLY A 192 7.25 14.11 11.94
C GLY A 192 6.31 12.93 11.65
N ALA A 193 6.87 11.87 11.07
CA ALA A 193 6.12 10.66 10.75
C ALA A 193 5.48 10.04 12.00
N PRO A 194 4.23 9.55 11.91
CA PRO A 194 3.57 8.90 13.02
C PRO A 194 4.30 7.61 13.39
N ARG A 195 4.46 7.39 14.69
CA ARG A 195 5.13 6.19 15.20
C ARG A 195 4.10 5.20 15.71
N LEU A 196 4.40 3.93 15.54
CA LEU A 196 3.65 2.82 16.13
C LEU A 196 4.67 1.74 16.49
N ARG A 197 5.20 1.77 17.71
CA ARG A 197 6.33 0.93 18.10
C ARG A 197 6.16 0.29 19.45
N LEU A 198 6.67 -0.93 19.56
CA LEU A 198 6.77 -1.66 20.82
C LEU A 198 7.98 -1.17 21.60
N ILE A 199 7.77 -0.84 22.89
CA ILE A 199 8.81 -0.42 23.82
C ILE A 199 8.75 -1.31 25.05
N GLN A 200 9.90 -1.56 25.63
CA GLN A 200 10.05 -2.15 26.94
C GLN A 200 10.75 -1.14 27.85
N ASP A 201 10.13 -0.83 28.99
CA ASP A 201 10.70 0.00 30.03
C ASP A 201 10.79 -0.75 31.37
N ASP A 202 11.07 -0.03 32.45
CA ASP A 202 11.20 -0.61 33.81
C ASP A 202 9.84 -1.09 34.39
N LEU A 203 8.72 -0.67 33.81
CA LEU A 203 7.37 -1.00 34.24
C LEU A 203 6.76 -2.16 33.43
N GLY A 204 7.27 -2.42 32.22
CA GLY A 204 6.78 -3.50 31.38
C GLY A 204 6.86 -3.20 29.89
N TRP A 205 5.88 -3.72 29.16
CA TRP A 205 5.75 -3.53 27.71
C TRP A 205 4.65 -2.52 27.40
N LEU A 206 4.91 -1.66 26.43
CA LEU A 206 3.90 -0.72 25.92
C LEU A 206 4.04 -0.53 24.39
N VAL A 207 2.96 -0.09 23.76
CA VAL A 207 2.97 0.42 22.39
C VAL A 207 2.83 1.94 22.44
N GLU A 208 3.82 2.66 21.90
CA GLU A 208 3.67 4.08 21.56
C GLU A 208 2.88 4.23 20.27
N ASP A 209 1.74 4.91 20.34
CA ASP A 209 0.83 5.17 19.21
C ASP A 209 0.71 6.67 18.93
N GLY A 210 1.35 7.12 17.88
CA GLY A 210 1.31 8.51 17.41
C GLY A 210 0.37 8.76 16.23
N ARG A 211 -0.50 7.80 15.87
CA ARG A 211 -1.40 7.90 14.69
C ARG A 211 -2.37 9.09 14.76
N SER A 212 -2.83 9.43 15.96
CA SER A 212 -3.80 10.51 16.19
C SER A 212 -3.21 11.93 16.13
N GLY A 213 -1.89 12.08 16.06
CA GLY A 213 -1.18 13.35 16.19
C GLY A 213 -0.72 13.65 17.63
N HIS A 214 -1.18 12.86 18.60
CA HIS A 214 -0.70 12.87 19.97
C HIS A 214 -0.18 11.49 20.32
N MET A 215 0.91 11.43 21.11
CA MET A 215 1.42 10.16 21.56
C MET A 215 0.47 9.58 22.63
N VAL A 216 0.02 8.36 22.40
CA VAL A 216 -0.76 7.55 23.34
C VAL A 216 0.05 6.30 23.63
N GLU A 217 0.09 5.91 24.90
CA GLU A 217 0.76 4.70 25.34
C GLU A 217 -0.27 3.63 25.70
N HIS A 218 -0.11 2.43 25.16
CA HIS A 218 -0.96 1.28 25.47
C HIS A 218 -0.13 0.24 26.19
N GLU A 219 -0.44 0.00 27.46
CA GLU A 219 0.22 -1.03 28.26
C GLU A 219 -0.09 -2.42 27.69
N LEU A 220 0.91 -3.29 27.67
CA LEU A 220 0.80 -4.65 27.18
C LEU A 220 1.26 -5.67 28.21
N GLU A 221 0.55 -6.78 28.29
CA GLU A 221 1.01 -7.96 29.01
C GLU A 221 2.01 -8.78 28.14
N GLU A 222 2.76 -9.68 28.75
CA GLU A 222 3.68 -10.56 28.00
C GLU A 222 2.95 -11.36 26.92
N ARG A 223 1.71 -11.77 27.19
CA ARG A 223 0.86 -12.51 26.26
C ARG A 223 0.53 -11.71 25.00
N ASP A 224 0.34 -10.40 25.18
CA ASP A 224 0.10 -9.47 24.06
C ASP A 224 1.33 -9.35 23.16
N VAL A 225 2.50 -9.27 23.77
CA VAL A 225 3.78 -9.23 23.04
C VAL A 225 4.05 -10.54 22.29
N GLU A 226 3.73 -11.69 22.91
CA GLU A 226 3.80 -12.99 22.23
C GLU A 226 2.89 -12.99 20.98
N PHE A 227 1.67 -12.48 21.09
CA PHE A 227 0.75 -12.39 19.96
C PHE A 227 1.26 -11.43 18.89
N LEU A 228 1.75 -10.22 19.24
CA LEU A 228 2.33 -9.28 18.29
C LEU A 228 3.47 -9.93 17.49
N ARG A 229 4.35 -10.66 18.15
CA ARG A 229 5.46 -11.39 17.50
C ARG A 229 4.96 -12.54 16.63
N ALA A 230 3.98 -13.30 17.09
CA ALA A 230 3.38 -14.39 16.30
C ALA A 230 2.69 -13.87 15.04
N ALA A 231 2.05 -12.70 15.13
CA ALA A 231 1.33 -12.03 14.04
C ALA A 231 2.19 -11.03 13.25
N GLU A 232 3.51 -10.97 13.46
CA GLU A 232 4.43 -10.17 12.64
C GLU A 232 4.36 -10.57 11.15
N ARG A 233 4.07 -11.83 10.89
CA ARG A 233 3.65 -12.34 9.59
C ARG A 233 2.19 -12.76 9.68
N ALA A 234 1.47 -12.57 8.57
CA ALA A 234 0.04 -12.90 8.56
C ALA A 234 -0.23 -14.36 8.96
N ILE A 235 -1.05 -14.53 10.00
CA ILE A 235 -1.54 -15.83 10.49
C ILE A 235 -3.05 -15.96 10.24
N PRO A 236 -3.65 -17.17 10.28
CA PRO A 236 -5.10 -17.30 10.22
C PRO A 236 -5.77 -16.62 11.43
N VAL A 237 -6.86 -15.88 11.19
CA VAL A 237 -7.66 -15.24 12.25
C VAL A 237 -8.15 -16.31 13.25
N GLU A 238 -8.55 -17.48 12.77
CA GLU A 238 -8.98 -18.58 13.64
C GLU A 238 -7.88 -18.99 14.62
N THR A 239 -6.63 -19.09 14.14
CA THR A 239 -5.46 -19.40 14.99
C THR A 239 -5.25 -18.30 16.04
N ALA A 240 -5.35 -17.01 15.63
CA ALA A 240 -5.20 -15.88 16.55
C ALA A 240 -6.25 -15.94 17.67
N ARG A 241 -7.53 -16.16 17.32
CA ARG A 241 -8.65 -16.24 18.28
C ARG A 241 -8.56 -17.43 19.21
N GLN A 242 -8.07 -18.58 18.72
CA GLN A 242 -7.94 -19.78 19.54
C GLN A 242 -6.74 -19.71 20.50
N THR A 243 -5.62 -19.18 20.02
CA THR A 243 -4.36 -19.18 20.78
C THR A 243 -4.23 -17.96 21.69
N TYR A 244 -4.73 -16.80 21.23
CA TYR A 244 -4.56 -15.49 21.88
C TYR A 244 -5.90 -14.71 21.94
N PRO A 245 -7.00 -15.26 22.50
CA PRO A 245 -8.33 -14.66 22.40
C PRO A 245 -8.39 -13.23 22.95
N GLU A 246 -7.86 -13.02 24.16
CA GLU A 246 -7.87 -11.71 24.84
C GLU A 246 -6.98 -10.70 24.14
N SER A 247 -5.75 -11.08 23.80
CA SER A 247 -4.81 -10.23 23.06
C SER A 247 -5.31 -9.86 21.66
N TYR A 248 -5.95 -10.81 20.96
CA TYR A 248 -6.54 -10.54 19.65
C TYR A 248 -7.67 -9.49 19.75
N GLU A 249 -8.56 -9.64 20.73
CA GLU A 249 -9.64 -8.66 20.97
C GLU A 249 -9.07 -7.29 21.32
N TYR A 250 -8.17 -7.23 22.29
CA TYR A 250 -7.51 -6.00 22.71
C TYR A 250 -6.79 -5.28 21.55
N MET A 251 -5.95 -5.99 20.78
CA MET A 251 -5.26 -5.42 19.63
C MET A 251 -6.22 -4.98 18.51
N THR A 252 -7.35 -5.67 18.35
CA THR A 252 -8.41 -5.29 17.41
C THR A 252 -9.05 -3.96 17.82
N GLU A 253 -9.38 -3.79 19.09
CA GLU A 253 -9.94 -2.55 19.64
C GLU A 253 -8.98 -1.37 19.48
N LEU A 254 -7.71 -1.58 19.74
CA LEU A 254 -6.66 -0.58 19.52
C LEU A 254 -6.36 -0.30 18.04
N GLY A 255 -6.92 -1.09 17.11
CA GLY A 255 -6.66 -0.95 15.68
C GLY A 255 -5.20 -1.23 15.31
N LEU A 256 -4.53 -2.14 16.03
CA LEU A 256 -3.14 -2.55 15.79
C LEU A 256 -3.01 -3.70 14.80
N LEU A 257 -4.13 -4.19 14.26
CA LEU A 257 -4.17 -5.33 13.36
C LEU A 257 -4.68 -4.92 11.97
N PHE A 258 -4.08 -5.51 10.96
CA PHE A 258 -4.60 -5.52 9.59
C PHE A 258 -5.19 -6.89 9.29
N GLU A 259 -6.46 -6.90 8.92
CA GLU A 259 -7.18 -8.13 8.60
C GLU A 259 -7.66 -8.14 7.17
N GLU A 260 -7.41 -9.24 6.49
CA GLU A 260 -7.92 -9.50 5.14
C GLU A 260 -8.06 -11.00 4.91
N ARG A 261 -9.20 -11.44 4.35
CA ARG A 261 -9.42 -12.82 3.89
C ARG A 261 -9.16 -13.89 4.96
N GLY A 262 -9.62 -13.64 6.18
CA GLY A 262 -9.46 -14.59 7.29
C GLY A 262 -8.02 -14.73 7.79
N ARG A 263 -7.16 -13.79 7.43
CA ARG A 263 -5.80 -13.67 7.97
C ARG A 263 -5.62 -12.33 8.66
N VAL A 264 -4.73 -12.29 9.63
CA VAL A 264 -4.41 -11.12 10.44
C VAL A 264 -2.90 -10.94 10.54
N MET A 265 -2.45 -9.70 10.52
CA MET A 265 -1.07 -9.29 10.74
C MET A 265 -1.03 -8.09 11.70
N CYS A 266 -0.05 -8.08 12.59
CA CYS A 266 0.24 -6.95 13.45
C CYS A 266 0.82 -5.78 12.63
N LEU A 267 0.43 -4.55 13.00
CA LEU A 267 0.93 -3.30 12.39
C LEU A 267 2.02 -2.63 13.25
N VAL A 268 2.38 -3.20 14.39
CA VAL A 268 3.49 -2.75 15.23
C VAL A 268 4.75 -3.44 14.74
N PHE A 269 5.64 -2.70 14.08
CA PHE A 269 6.88 -3.23 13.51
C PHE A 269 8.09 -2.71 14.29
N GLU A 270 9.12 -3.54 14.43
CA GLU A 270 10.39 -3.09 15.01
C GLU A 270 11.06 -2.03 14.11
N GLY A 271 11.34 -0.87 14.70
CA GLY A 271 12.05 0.24 14.05
C GLY A 271 11.15 1.27 13.37
N LEU A 272 9.82 1.20 13.55
CA LEU A 272 8.88 2.27 13.14
C LEU A 272 8.66 3.31 14.22
#